data_11a4f89c2066cfbf073b5dd5c0055bf7
#
_entry.id   11a4f89c2066cfbf073b5dd5c0055bf7
#
_cell.length_a   1.000
_cell.length_b   1.000
_cell.length_c   1.000
_cell.angle_alpha   90.00
_cell.angle_beta   90.00
_cell.angle_gamma   90.00
#
_symmetry.space_group_name_H-M   'P 1'
#
loop_
_entity.id
_entity.type
_entity.pdbx_description
1 polymer ?
#
loop_
_entity_poly.entity_id
_entity_poly.type
_entity_poly.pdbx_seq_one_letter_code
_entity_poly.pdbx_strand_id
1 'polypeptide(L)'
;MAGMADRNVGAESDAYTGGGDGPYTRGLQGSGPYARRNRRGRRAARVTAGVLATAALAAGCGPQDPGADALRQPSARATTAPASPTTAPTDDGKGGTGTAEPSPSTPPANPSAPPTEPPTTPPTPSSPAPRPSTAPPPQVLMRTGSEGAQVRELQARLRQIGHFGRNPTGYYGTVTAEAVRSFQAQRGTEATGATDAVTWRKLLAMTRTPTADELDPPTERPVAEPDRRCLTGRVLCISKKSRTLAWMIDGRVVSAMDVRFGSEYTPTREGEFPVFWKSRDHVSTLYDTPMPYALFFSGGQAVHYSADFAANGYGGASHGCVNVRDKAKVAALFDQVKNGDKVVIYW
;
A
#
# COMPACT_ATOMS: atom_id res chain seq x y z
N MET A 1 -61.69 25.31 -15.34
CA MET A 1 -61.94 24.46 -16.51
C MET A 1 -60.98 23.31 -16.33
N ALA A 2 -61.48 22.23 -15.82
CA ALA A 2 -61.84 20.99 -16.46
C ALA A 2 -60.56 20.24 -16.91
N GLY A 3 -60.23 19.05 -16.53
CA GLY A 3 -60.88 17.94 -15.87
C GLY A 3 -59.92 16.74 -16.01
N MET A 4 -59.88 15.90 -15.00
CA MET A 4 -60.20 14.46 -15.05
C MET A 4 -59.46 13.63 -16.12
N ALA A 5 -58.84 12.50 -15.82
CA ALA A 5 -59.30 11.27 -15.20
C ALA A 5 -58.05 10.36 -14.97
N ASP A 6 -57.84 9.86 -13.85
CA ASP A 6 -58.08 8.49 -13.31
C ASP A 6 -58.14 7.34 -14.32
N ARG A 7 -57.22 6.36 -14.15
CA ARG A 7 -57.53 4.91 -14.22
C ARG A 7 -56.47 4.02 -13.61
N ASN A 8 -56.87 3.48 -12.52
CA ASN A 8 -56.41 2.32 -11.79
C ASN A 8 -56.88 1.03 -12.50
N VAL A 9 -56.03 0.01 -12.69
CA VAL A 9 -56.35 -1.42 -12.86
C VAL A 9 -55.02 -2.13 -12.59
N GLY A 10 -54.81 -2.96 -11.61
CA GLY A 10 -55.56 -4.07 -11.13
C GLY A 10 -54.64 -5.28 -11.14
N ALA A 11 -54.46 -5.86 -9.98
CA ALA A 11 -53.82 -7.11 -9.60
C ALA A 11 -53.97 -8.27 -10.60
N GLU A 12 -52.97 -9.17 -10.60
CA GLU A 12 -53.33 -10.60 -10.40
C GLU A 12 -52.09 -11.42 -10.04
N SER A 13 -52.21 -12.14 -8.95
CA SER A 13 -51.44 -13.22 -8.41
C SER A 13 -51.68 -14.48 -9.23
N ASP A 14 -50.66 -15.27 -9.52
CA ASP A 14 -50.81 -16.67 -9.77
C ASP A 14 -49.76 -17.50 -9.03
N ALA A 15 -50.25 -18.20 -8.05
CA ALA A 15 -49.63 -19.30 -7.35
C ALA A 15 -49.60 -20.56 -8.25
N TYR A 16 -48.47 -21.23 -8.35
CA TYR A 16 -48.41 -22.60 -8.89
C TYR A 16 -47.88 -23.53 -7.82
N THR A 17 -48.84 -24.29 -7.25
CA THR A 17 -48.66 -25.49 -6.40
C THR A 17 -48.70 -26.72 -7.29
N GLY A 18 -47.86 -27.70 -6.97
CA GLY A 18 -47.92 -29.08 -7.43
C GLY A 18 -46.53 -29.74 -7.23
N GLY A 19 -46.24 -30.57 -6.35
CA GLY A 19 -46.94 -31.79 -5.91
C GLY A 19 -46.36 -32.97 -6.68
N GLY A 20 -45.48 -33.78 -6.05
CA GLY A 20 -44.96 -34.99 -6.69
C GLY A 20 -44.10 -35.81 -5.71
N ASP A 21 -44.74 -36.62 -4.92
CA ASP A 21 -44.17 -37.64 -4.04
C ASP A 21 -43.46 -38.75 -4.83
N GLY A 22 -42.47 -39.42 -4.17
CA GLY A 22 -42.09 -40.77 -4.51
C GLY A 22 -40.72 -41.22 -3.99
N PRO A 23 -40.64 -42.31 -3.29
CA PRO A 23 -39.56 -42.61 -2.34
C PRO A 23 -38.54 -43.62 -2.89
N TYR A 24 -37.30 -43.53 -2.45
CA TYR A 24 -36.39 -44.65 -2.41
C TYR A 24 -35.58 -44.67 -1.12
N THR A 25 -36.02 -45.55 -0.23
CA THR A 25 -35.29 -46.12 0.90
C THR A 25 -34.36 -47.24 0.42
N ARG A 26 -33.21 -47.34 1.03
CA ARG A 26 -32.31 -48.43 1.43
C ARG A 26 -30.89 -47.95 1.31
N GLY A 27 -30.08 -47.88 2.33
CA GLY A 27 -29.81 -48.80 3.44
C GLY A 27 -28.47 -49.45 3.21
N LEU A 28 -27.57 -49.30 4.17
CA LEU A 28 -26.53 -50.22 4.65
C LEU A 28 -25.40 -49.38 5.24
N GLN A 29 -25.30 -49.18 6.54
CA GLN A 29 -24.52 -49.94 7.55
C GLN A 29 -23.09 -50.30 7.10
N GLY A 30 -22.13 -49.76 7.81
CA GLY A 30 -20.71 -50.14 7.80
C GLY A 30 -19.96 -49.20 8.76
N SER A 31 -20.02 -49.37 9.97
CA SER A 31 -19.23 -49.96 11.05
C SER A 31 -17.74 -49.68 10.97
N GLY A 32 -17.24 -48.98 12.03
CA GLY A 32 -16.01 -49.35 12.62
C GLY A 32 -15.00 -48.26 12.90
N PRO A 33 -14.36 -48.33 14.02
CA PRO A 33 -13.92 -47.18 14.81
C PRO A 33 -12.40 -47.08 14.86
N TYR A 34 -11.89 -45.86 14.97
CA TYR A 34 -10.58 -45.66 15.57
C TYR A 34 -10.59 -44.46 16.53
N ALA A 35 -11.06 -44.76 17.73
CA ALA A 35 -10.71 -44.00 18.91
C ALA A 35 -9.28 -44.40 19.34
N ARG A 36 -8.33 -43.48 19.26
CA ARG A 36 -7.11 -43.54 20.06
C ARG A 36 -7.11 -42.42 21.08
N ARG A 37 -7.56 -42.78 22.26
CA ARG A 37 -7.26 -42.12 23.53
C ARG A 37 -5.74 -42.15 23.74
N ASN A 38 -5.08 -41.00 23.85
CA ASN A 38 -3.84 -40.89 24.57
C ASN A 38 -4.06 -40.08 25.85
N ARG A 39 -4.38 -40.81 26.90
CA ARG A 39 -4.23 -40.40 28.29
C ARG A 39 -2.79 -40.70 28.71
N ARG A 40 -2.03 -39.65 28.98
CA ARG A 40 -0.84 -39.65 29.89
C ARG A 40 -0.67 -38.18 30.23
N GLY A 41 -0.59 -37.71 31.46
CA GLY A 41 -0.41 -38.25 32.75
C GLY A 41 -0.26 -37.01 33.62
N ARG A 42 -1.23 -36.75 34.48
CA ARG A 42 -1.12 -35.73 35.52
C ARG A 42 -0.05 -36.21 36.49
N ARG A 43 1.05 -35.45 36.59
CA ARG A 43 1.89 -35.49 37.78
C ARG A 43 1.75 -34.16 38.49
N ALA A 44 1.01 -34.21 39.57
CA ALA A 44 0.99 -33.22 40.62
C ALA A 44 2.33 -33.27 41.35
N ALA A 45 3.09 -32.19 41.31
CA ALA A 45 4.17 -31.96 42.26
C ALA A 45 3.67 -30.92 43.27
N ARG A 46 3.33 -31.45 44.44
CA ARG A 46 3.21 -30.65 45.66
C ARG A 46 4.64 -30.26 46.07
N VAL A 47 4.91 -29.00 46.20
CA VAL A 47 6.07 -28.51 46.97
C VAL A 47 5.54 -27.58 48.06
N THR A 48 5.85 -27.98 49.20
CA THR A 48 5.56 -27.48 50.54
C THR A 48 6.02 -26.07 50.78
N ALA A 49 5.23 -25.43 51.61
CA ALA A 49 5.47 -24.14 52.27
C ALA A 49 6.79 -24.20 53.12
N GLY A 50 7.60 -23.20 52.96
CA GLY A 50 8.67 -22.83 53.88
C GLY A 50 8.53 -21.37 54.26
N VAL A 51 7.96 -21.17 55.44
CA VAL A 51 7.96 -19.91 56.19
C VAL A 51 9.36 -19.77 56.81
N LEU A 52 10.03 -18.67 56.53
CA LEU A 52 11.11 -18.18 57.39
C LEU A 52 11.00 -16.66 57.47
N ALA A 53 10.49 -16.22 58.59
CA ALA A 53 10.56 -14.86 59.08
C ALA A 53 11.95 -14.60 59.64
N THR A 54 12.58 -13.50 59.25
CA THR A 54 13.60 -12.86 60.09
C THR A 54 13.38 -11.33 60.03
N ALA A 55 13.03 -10.82 61.19
CA ALA A 55 13.04 -9.42 61.53
C ALA A 55 14.45 -8.97 61.99
N ALA A 56 14.84 -7.76 61.63
CA ALA A 56 15.76 -6.85 62.35
C ALA A 56 15.58 -5.47 61.73
N LEU A 57 15.02 -4.48 62.41
CA LEU A 57 15.55 -3.52 63.37
C LEU A 57 16.76 -2.76 62.79
N ALA A 58 16.74 -1.47 62.60
CA ALA A 58 16.71 -0.28 63.37
C ALA A 58 17.09 0.94 62.52
N ALA A 59 16.33 1.97 62.53
CA ALA A 59 16.66 3.27 63.18
C ALA A 59 17.73 4.12 62.47
N GLY A 60 17.28 5.31 62.01
CA GLY A 60 18.15 6.43 61.65
C GLY A 60 17.27 7.64 61.29
N CYS A 61 16.87 8.41 62.29
CA CYS A 61 16.25 9.74 62.15
C CYS A 61 17.25 10.75 61.59
N GLY A 62 16.74 11.70 60.80
CA GLY A 62 17.36 12.98 60.61
C GLY A 62 16.65 13.83 59.57
N PRO A 63 15.86 14.83 59.97
CA PRO A 63 15.34 15.84 59.08
C PRO A 63 16.31 17.01 58.94
N GLN A 64 16.55 17.47 57.74
CA GLN A 64 17.15 18.78 57.49
C GLN A 64 16.50 19.42 56.27
N ASP A 65 15.62 20.34 56.51
CA ASP A 65 15.39 21.58 55.76
C ASP A 65 15.95 22.73 56.61
N PRO A 66 16.06 24.00 56.13
CA PRO A 66 16.07 24.53 54.78
C PRO A 66 17.25 25.50 54.52
N GLY A 67 17.56 25.74 53.30
CA GLY A 67 18.49 26.81 52.92
C GLY A 67 18.08 27.41 51.58
N ALA A 68 17.35 28.48 51.66
CA ALA A 68 17.14 29.39 50.55
C ALA A 68 18.49 29.97 50.11
N ASP A 69 18.78 29.93 48.81
CA ASP A 69 19.58 30.99 48.22
C ASP A 69 19.13 31.32 46.80
N ALA A 70 18.98 32.59 46.64
CA ALA A 70 18.37 33.32 45.58
C ALA A 70 19.31 33.52 44.39
N LEU A 71 18.69 33.61 43.19
CA LEU A 71 19.03 34.54 42.16
C LEU A 71 20.45 34.45 41.52
N ARG A 72 20.53 33.85 40.36
CA ARG A 72 21.28 34.45 39.23
C ARG A 72 20.79 33.89 37.88
N GLN A 73 19.98 34.68 37.21
CA GLN A 73 19.83 34.67 35.78
C GLN A 73 21.12 35.23 35.15
N PRO A 74 21.68 34.65 34.11
CA PRO A 74 22.47 35.42 33.16
C PRO A 74 21.60 35.84 31.97
N SER A 75 21.59 37.12 31.77
CA SER A 75 21.01 37.87 30.69
C SER A 75 21.42 37.34 29.33
N ALA A 76 20.45 37.30 28.43
CA ALA A 76 20.58 37.18 26.99
C ALA A 76 21.57 38.24 26.44
N ARG A 77 22.56 37.80 25.76
CA ARG A 77 23.36 38.63 24.88
C ARG A 77 22.94 38.31 23.46
N ALA A 78 22.16 39.23 22.86
CA ALA A 78 21.88 39.29 21.46
C ALA A 78 23.18 39.42 20.70
N THR A 79 23.47 38.50 19.81
CA THR A 79 24.50 38.64 18.82
C THR A 79 23.84 38.77 17.47
N THR A 80 23.99 39.96 16.94
CA THR A 80 23.63 40.44 15.60
C THR A 80 24.12 39.50 14.49
N ALA A 81 23.24 39.22 13.56
CA ALA A 81 23.54 38.63 12.28
C ALA A 81 24.41 39.56 11.42
N PRO A 82 25.37 39.04 10.68
CA PRO A 82 25.96 39.83 9.58
C PRO A 82 25.14 39.59 8.29
N ALA A 83 24.86 40.71 7.66
CA ALA A 83 24.20 40.87 6.37
C ALA A 83 25.03 40.24 5.25
N SER A 84 24.35 39.71 4.27
CA SER A 84 24.85 39.31 2.95
C SER A 84 25.42 40.47 2.20
N PRO A 85 26.50 40.33 1.42
CA PRO A 85 26.79 41.25 0.31
C PRO A 85 26.21 40.69 -0.99
N THR A 86 25.28 41.41 -1.51
CA THR A 86 24.89 41.45 -2.92
C THR A 86 26.07 42.01 -3.69
N THR A 87 26.58 41.28 -4.68
CA THR A 87 27.33 41.86 -5.79
C THR A 87 26.85 41.29 -7.09
N ALA A 88 26.15 42.10 -7.83
CA ALA A 88 25.98 41.98 -9.26
C ALA A 88 27.29 42.38 -9.97
N PRO A 89 27.66 41.75 -11.07
CA PRO A 89 28.55 42.36 -12.02
C PRO A 89 27.75 42.91 -13.20
N THR A 90 27.99 44.15 -13.43
CA THR A 90 27.68 44.97 -14.59
C THR A 90 28.34 44.45 -15.87
N ASP A 91 27.58 44.61 -16.93
CA ASP A 91 27.81 44.65 -18.34
C ASP A 91 29.05 45.48 -18.74
N ASP A 92 29.76 44.97 -19.77
CA ASP A 92 30.47 45.73 -20.83
C ASP A 92 31.12 44.67 -21.73
N GLY A 93 30.73 44.47 -22.93
CA GLY A 93 30.86 45.35 -24.04
C GLY A 93 31.65 44.71 -25.15
N LYS A 94 31.03 44.65 -26.31
CA LYS A 94 31.67 44.81 -27.62
C LYS A 94 32.21 43.61 -28.39
N GLY A 95 31.48 43.29 -29.45
CA GLY A 95 31.98 43.44 -30.82
C GLY A 95 32.46 42.15 -31.51
N GLY A 96 31.84 41.83 -32.61
CA GLY A 96 32.43 40.91 -33.57
C GLY A 96 31.41 40.33 -34.59
N THR A 97 31.12 41.17 -35.56
CA THR A 97 30.54 40.86 -36.87
C THR A 97 31.08 39.60 -37.52
N GLY A 98 30.18 38.83 -38.15
CA GLY A 98 30.56 37.72 -39.04
C GLY A 98 29.35 37.12 -39.75
N THR A 99 28.84 37.87 -40.70
CA THR A 99 27.92 37.47 -41.77
C THR A 99 28.47 36.26 -42.55
N ALA A 100 27.66 35.28 -42.84
CA ALA A 100 27.63 34.54 -44.10
C ALA A 100 26.44 33.56 -44.15
N GLU A 101 25.42 33.98 -44.81
CA GLU A 101 24.45 33.19 -45.52
C GLU A 101 25.08 32.77 -46.86
N PRO A 102 24.81 31.57 -47.40
CA PRO A 102 24.61 31.49 -48.82
C PRO A 102 23.27 30.87 -49.20
N SER A 103 22.59 31.61 -49.99
CA SER A 103 21.41 31.31 -50.79
C SER A 103 21.64 30.27 -51.89
N PRO A 104 20.57 29.88 -52.58
CA PRO A 104 20.32 28.57 -53.11
C PRO A 104 20.84 28.37 -54.53
N SER A 105 21.20 27.14 -54.86
CA SER A 105 21.53 26.76 -56.25
C SER A 105 20.35 26.16 -56.96
N THR A 106 19.99 26.76 -58.02
CA THR A 106 19.01 26.43 -59.04
C THR A 106 19.39 25.15 -59.82
N PRO A 107 18.43 24.44 -60.41
CA PRO A 107 18.66 23.18 -61.12
C PRO A 107 19.03 23.35 -62.58
N PRO A 108 19.74 22.42 -63.19
CA PRO A 108 19.88 22.38 -64.64
C PRO A 108 18.84 21.49 -65.30
N ALA A 109 18.54 21.91 -66.50
CA ALA A 109 17.51 21.48 -67.42
C ALA A 109 17.66 20.04 -67.94
N ASN A 110 16.47 19.55 -68.24
CA ASN A 110 16.14 18.40 -69.07
C ASN A 110 16.76 18.44 -70.49
N PRO A 111 17.17 17.35 -71.09
CA PRO A 111 16.57 17.06 -72.37
C PRO A 111 16.24 15.58 -72.68
N SER A 112 15.23 15.49 -73.48
CA SER A 112 14.93 14.50 -74.53
C SER A 112 14.19 13.24 -74.18
N ALA A 113 13.00 13.21 -74.65
CA ALA A 113 12.11 12.09 -74.85
C ALA A 113 12.49 11.22 -76.06
N PRO A 114 11.79 10.22 -76.42
CA PRO A 114 11.85 8.78 -76.16
C PRO A 114 11.91 7.93 -77.48
N PRO A 115 11.77 6.65 -77.40
CA PRO A 115 10.93 5.98 -78.39
C PRO A 115 9.74 5.24 -77.81
N THR A 116 8.69 5.31 -78.54
CA THR A 116 7.38 4.71 -78.44
C THR A 116 7.43 3.18 -78.40
N GLU A 117 6.94 2.54 -77.37
CA GLU A 117 6.66 1.10 -77.34
C GLU A 117 5.17 0.81 -77.54
N PRO A 118 4.79 -0.33 -78.06
CA PRO A 118 3.43 -0.63 -78.44
C PRO A 118 2.52 -0.98 -77.26
N PRO A 119 1.18 -0.92 -77.39
CA PRO A 119 0.27 -1.03 -76.35
C PRO A 119 0.17 -2.40 -75.70
N THR A 120 0.61 -2.54 -74.50
CA THR A 120 0.39 -3.72 -73.66
C THR A 120 -1.00 -3.70 -73.07
N THR A 121 -1.71 -4.79 -73.24
CA THR A 121 -3.05 -5.06 -72.68
C THR A 121 -3.08 -4.80 -71.17
N PRO A 122 -4.18 -4.16 -70.63
CA PRO A 122 -4.29 -3.90 -69.18
C PRO A 122 -4.36 -5.22 -68.41
N PRO A 123 -3.61 -5.33 -67.28
CA PRO A 123 -3.79 -6.46 -66.39
C PRO A 123 -5.16 -6.39 -65.72
N THR A 124 -5.87 -7.49 -65.73
CA THR A 124 -7.11 -7.71 -64.97
C THR A 124 -6.91 -7.31 -63.52
N PRO A 125 -7.82 -6.54 -62.92
CA PRO A 125 -7.69 -6.14 -61.52
C PRO A 125 -7.77 -7.39 -60.63
N SER A 126 -6.63 -7.77 -60.05
CA SER A 126 -6.58 -8.77 -58.97
C SER A 126 -7.42 -8.26 -57.81
N SER A 127 -8.41 -9.07 -57.44
CA SER A 127 -9.23 -8.82 -56.22
C SER A 127 -8.32 -8.57 -55.03
N PRO A 128 -8.56 -7.51 -54.21
CA PRO A 128 -7.73 -7.23 -53.05
C PRO A 128 -7.76 -8.43 -52.11
N ALA A 129 -6.61 -8.91 -51.73
CA ALA A 129 -6.49 -9.91 -50.66
C ALA A 129 -7.23 -9.41 -49.38
N PRO A 130 -7.95 -10.28 -48.68
CA PRO A 130 -8.63 -9.89 -47.47
C PRO A 130 -7.63 -9.28 -46.49
N ARG A 131 -7.87 -8.01 -46.11
CA ARG A 131 -7.11 -7.31 -45.10
C ARG A 131 -7.16 -8.13 -43.81
N PRO A 132 -6.03 -8.37 -43.09
CA PRO A 132 -6.07 -9.07 -41.83
C PRO A 132 -7.05 -8.31 -40.93
N SER A 133 -8.09 -8.99 -40.44
CA SER A 133 -9.00 -8.47 -39.46
C SER A 133 -8.21 -8.22 -38.18
N THR A 134 -7.88 -6.97 -37.92
CA THR A 134 -7.32 -6.58 -36.62
C THR A 134 -8.39 -6.81 -35.57
N ALA A 135 -8.27 -7.90 -34.83
CA ALA A 135 -9.10 -8.12 -33.64
C ALA A 135 -9.02 -6.87 -32.74
N PRO A 136 -10.14 -6.41 -32.18
CA PRO A 136 -10.10 -5.27 -31.26
C PRO A 136 -9.10 -5.52 -30.15
N PRO A 137 -8.36 -4.49 -29.70
CA PRO A 137 -7.35 -4.64 -28.64
C PRO A 137 -8.01 -5.25 -27.40
N PRO A 138 -7.30 -6.17 -26.70
CA PRO A 138 -7.85 -6.84 -25.54
C PRO A 138 -8.24 -5.82 -24.47
N GLN A 139 -9.44 -5.97 -23.93
CA GLN A 139 -9.97 -5.10 -22.89
C GLN A 139 -9.11 -5.16 -21.63
N VAL A 140 -8.54 -4.02 -21.22
CA VAL A 140 -7.78 -3.88 -19.98
C VAL A 140 -8.73 -3.90 -18.78
N LEU A 141 -8.52 -4.84 -17.86
CA LEU A 141 -9.29 -5.00 -16.63
C LEU A 141 -8.68 -4.21 -15.46
N MET A 142 -7.35 -4.26 -15.32
CA MET A 142 -6.59 -3.58 -14.26
C MET A 142 -5.27 -3.06 -14.81
N ARG A 143 -4.85 -1.89 -14.31
CA ARG A 143 -3.60 -1.21 -14.71
C ARG A 143 -3.04 -0.39 -13.56
N THR A 144 -1.88 0.20 -13.72
CA THR A 144 -1.29 1.14 -12.75
C THR A 144 -2.30 2.20 -12.34
N GLY A 145 -2.45 2.39 -11.03
CA GLY A 145 -3.44 3.26 -10.39
C GLY A 145 -4.77 2.57 -10.04
N SER A 146 -5.03 1.33 -10.52
CA SER A 146 -6.20 0.57 -10.08
C SER A 146 -6.08 0.18 -8.61
N GLU A 147 -7.20 0.18 -7.88
CA GLU A 147 -7.27 -0.20 -6.46
C GLU A 147 -8.42 -1.17 -6.18
N GLY A 148 -8.32 -1.89 -5.07
CA GLY A 148 -9.40 -2.70 -4.52
C GLY A 148 -9.17 -4.20 -4.49
N ALA A 149 -10.26 -4.94 -4.24
CA ALA A 149 -10.20 -6.39 -3.99
C ALA A 149 -9.69 -7.19 -5.19
N GLN A 150 -10.03 -6.80 -6.42
CA GLN A 150 -9.54 -7.47 -7.63
C GLN A 150 -8.03 -7.34 -7.79
N VAL A 151 -7.46 -6.16 -7.48
CA VAL A 151 -6.01 -5.96 -7.51
C VAL A 151 -5.34 -6.79 -6.42
N ARG A 152 -5.94 -6.87 -5.23
CA ARG A 152 -5.44 -7.72 -4.14
C ARG A 152 -5.45 -9.20 -4.53
N GLU A 153 -6.51 -9.67 -5.17
CA GLU A 153 -6.60 -11.03 -5.70
C GLU A 153 -5.55 -11.30 -6.79
N LEU A 154 -5.37 -10.39 -7.73
CA LEU A 154 -4.32 -10.45 -8.74
C LEU A 154 -2.94 -10.64 -8.10
N GLN A 155 -2.59 -9.80 -7.12
CA GLN A 155 -1.32 -9.85 -6.40
C GLN A 155 -1.14 -11.18 -5.65
N ALA A 156 -2.18 -11.66 -4.97
CA ALA A 156 -2.15 -12.95 -4.28
C ALA A 156 -1.93 -14.12 -5.25
N ARG A 157 -2.61 -14.13 -6.40
CA ARG A 157 -2.46 -15.15 -7.44
C ARG A 157 -1.06 -15.11 -8.09
N LEU A 158 -0.54 -13.92 -8.39
CA LEU A 158 0.83 -13.76 -8.89
C LEU A 158 1.86 -14.23 -7.86
N ARG A 159 1.58 -14.08 -6.57
CA ARG A 159 2.42 -14.58 -5.48
C ARG A 159 2.42 -16.11 -5.42
N GLN A 160 1.28 -16.78 -5.62
CA GLN A 160 1.20 -18.25 -5.66
C GLN A 160 2.14 -18.86 -6.69
N ILE A 161 2.40 -18.17 -7.79
CA ILE A 161 3.27 -18.64 -8.89
C ILE A 161 4.63 -17.93 -8.95
N GLY A 162 5.00 -17.20 -7.89
CA GLY A 162 6.34 -16.63 -7.72
C GLY A 162 6.64 -15.35 -8.51
N HIS A 163 5.64 -14.73 -9.14
CA HIS A 163 5.84 -13.46 -9.85
C HIS A 163 5.71 -12.21 -8.97
N PHE A 164 5.04 -12.32 -7.83
CA PHE A 164 4.86 -11.21 -6.88
C PHE A 164 5.47 -11.56 -5.51
N GLY A 165 6.60 -10.93 -5.18
CA GLY A 165 7.37 -11.22 -3.96
C GLY A 165 6.97 -10.40 -2.74
N ARG A 166 5.80 -9.73 -2.76
CA ARG A 166 5.32 -8.85 -1.70
C ARG A 166 3.99 -9.35 -1.12
N ASN A 167 3.58 -8.75 0.00
CA ASN A 167 2.22 -8.92 0.48
C ASN A 167 1.24 -8.13 -0.40
N PRO A 168 0.07 -8.70 -0.73
CA PRO A 168 -0.97 -7.98 -1.47
C PRO A 168 -1.43 -6.73 -0.73
N THR A 169 -1.48 -5.62 -1.43
CA THR A 169 -1.92 -4.32 -0.88
C THR A 169 -3.26 -3.86 -1.42
N GLY A 170 -3.67 -4.43 -2.57
CA GLY A 170 -4.83 -3.96 -3.31
C GLY A 170 -4.57 -2.68 -4.11
N TYR A 171 -3.31 -2.22 -4.24
CA TYR A 171 -2.91 -1.09 -5.09
C TYR A 171 -2.03 -1.57 -6.25
N TYR A 172 -2.42 -1.26 -7.48
CA TYR A 172 -1.68 -1.61 -8.68
C TYR A 172 -0.58 -0.58 -8.97
N GLY A 173 0.55 -0.74 -8.32
CA GLY A 173 1.72 0.12 -8.52
C GLY A 173 2.75 -0.48 -9.45
N THR A 174 3.95 0.09 -9.47
CA THR A 174 5.09 -0.33 -10.30
C THR A 174 5.45 -1.80 -10.06
N VAL A 175 5.52 -2.22 -8.78
CA VAL A 175 5.83 -3.62 -8.42
C VAL A 175 4.79 -4.60 -8.98
N THR A 176 3.51 -4.22 -8.99
CA THR A 176 2.45 -5.06 -9.58
C THR A 176 2.57 -5.11 -11.10
N ALA A 177 2.84 -3.96 -11.74
CA ALA A 177 3.04 -3.89 -13.19
C ALA A 177 4.23 -4.75 -13.65
N GLU A 178 5.34 -4.73 -12.90
CA GLU A 178 6.52 -5.56 -13.15
C GLU A 178 6.20 -7.06 -13.01
N ALA A 179 5.47 -7.44 -11.97
CA ALA A 179 5.03 -8.82 -11.76
C ALA A 179 4.14 -9.32 -12.92
N VAL A 180 3.23 -8.48 -13.40
CA VAL A 180 2.37 -8.79 -14.54
C VAL A 180 3.20 -8.90 -15.83
N ARG A 181 4.16 -7.98 -16.11
CA ARG A 181 5.07 -8.10 -17.25
C ARG A 181 5.86 -9.40 -17.22
N SER A 182 6.41 -9.76 -16.08
CA SER A 182 7.14 -11.01 -15.87
C SER A 182 6.26 -12.22 -16.18
N PHE A 183 5.03 -12.23 -15.69
CA PHE A 183 4.06 -13.28 -15.99
C PHE A 183 3.72 -13.35 -17.49
N GLN A 184 3.39 -12.22 -18.11
CA GLN A 184 3.05 -12.11 -19.52
C GLN A 184 4.19 -12.61 -20.42
N ALA A 185 5.42 -12.19 -20.15
CA ALA A 185 6.60 -12.62 -20.88
C ALA A 185 6.81 -14.14 -20.82
N GLN A 186 6.67 -14.75 -19.62
CA GLN A 186 6.78 -16.20 -19.48
C GLN A 186 5.64 -16.98 -20.16
N ARG A 187 4.52 -16.32 -20.49
CA ARG A 187 3.36 -16.92 -21.17
C ARG A 187 3.31 -16.62 -22.65
N GLY A 188 4.36 -16.00 -23.20
CA GLY A 188 4.44 -15.66 -24.64
C GLY A 188 3.33 -14.67 -25.06
N THR A 189 2.89 -13.82 -24.15
CA THR A 189 1.97 -12.71 -24.44
C THR A 189 2.73 -11.40 -24.41
N GLU A 190 2.17 -10.35 -25.02
CA GLU A 190 2.75 -9.02 -24.96
C GLU A 190 2.91 -8.57 -23.50
N ALA A 191 4.12 -8.14 -23.12
CA ALA A 191 4.47 -7.77 -21.75
C ALA A 191 4.09 -6.29 -21.45
N THR A 192 2.81 -5.97 -21.51
CA THR A 192 2.28 -4.61 -21.31
C THR A 192 2.39 -4.14 -19.86
N GLY A 193 2.34 -5.08 -18.91
CA GLY A 193 2.26 -4.78 -17.49
C GLY A 193 0.86 -4.33 -17.04
N ALA A 194 -0.14 -4.36 -17.94
CA ALA A 194 -1.54 -4.22 -17.62
C ALA A 194 -2.22 -5.60 -17.67
N THR A 195 -3.19 -5.82 -16.82
CA THR A 195 -3.95 -7.08 -16.78
C THR A 195 -5.17 -6.94 -17.67
N ASP A 196 -5.14 -7.60 -18.80
CA ASP A 196 -6.29 -7.76 -19.70
C ASP A 196 -7.02 -9.09 -19.46
N ALA A 197 -8.10 -9.32 -20.20
CA ALA A 197 -8.91 -10.53 -20.09
C ALA A 197 -8.11 -11.81 -20.43
N VAL A 198 -7.12 -11.73 -21.32
CA VAL A 198 -6.29 -12.87 -21.70
C VAL A 198 -5.31 -13.20 -20.57
N THR A 199 -4.62 -12.20 -20.05
CA THR A 199 -3.71 -12.30 -18.91
C THR A 199 -4.45 -12.87 -17.68
N TRP A 200 -5.62 -12.32 -17.37
CA TRP A 200 -6.43 -12.77 -16.25
C TRP A 200 -6.84 -14.22 -16.37
N ARG A 201 -7.36 -14.65 -17.52
CA ARG A 201 -7.76 -16.03 -17.78
C ARG A 201 -6.60 -17.01 -17.63
N LYS A 202 -5.41 -16.67 -18.19
CA LYS A 202 -4.20 -17.48 -18.06
C LYS A 202 -3.78 -17.61 -16.59
N LEU A 203 -3.90 -16.54 -15.82
CA LEU A 203 -3.57 -16.53 -14.39
C LEU A 203 -4.53 -17.41 -13.60
N LEU A 204 -5.84 -17.33 -13.87
CA LEU A 204 -6.85 -18.17 -13.23
C LEU A 204 -6.61 -19.67 -13.49
N ALA A 205 -6.21 -20.03 -14.71
CA ALA A 205 -5.93 -21.42 -15.07
C ALA A 205 -4.72 -22.03 -14.35
N MET A 206 -3.85 -21.18 -13.78
CA MET A 206 -2.59 -21.60 -13.14
C MET A 206 -2.58 -21.45 -11.62
N THR A 207 -3.63 -20.86 -11.08
CA THR A 207 -3.71 -20.51 -9.66
C THR A 207 -5.04 -20.97 -9.09
N ARG A 208 -5.05 -21.27 -7.80
CA ARG A 208 -6.30 -21.48 -7.08
C ARG A 208 -6.87 -20.17 -6.53
N THR A 209 -8.11 -20.19 -6.11
CA THR A 209 -8.69 -19.07 -5.36
C THR A 209 -7.85 -18.80 -4.11
N PRO A 210 -7.37 -17.55 -3.89
CA PRO A 210 -6.59 -17.23 -2.71
C PRO A 210 -7.42 -17.38 -1.43
N THR A 211 -6.77 -17.85 -0.38
CA THR A 211 -7.34 -17.88 0.98
C THR A 211 -7.36 -16.49 1.60
N ALA A 212 -8.08 -16.31 2.72
CA ALA A 212 -8.08 -15.07 3.47
C ALA A 212 -6.65 -14.65 3.91
N ASP A 213 -5.85 -15.61 4.37
CA ASP A 213 -4.46 -15.38 4.79
C ASP A 213 -3.54 -15.01 3.62
N GLU A 214 -3.82 -15.47 2.41
CA GLU A 214 -3.09 -15.09 1.22
C GLU A 214 -3.48 -13.71 0.70
N LEU A 215 -4.74 -13.33 0.89
CA LEU A 215 -5.22 -11.99 0.55
C LEU A 215 -4.77 -10.93 1.55
N ASP A 216 -4.70 -11.28 2.83
CA ASP A 216 -4.35 -10.37 3.92
C ASP A 216 -3.31 -10.97 4.88
N PRO A 217 -2.10 -11.28 4.41
CA PRO A 217 -1.02 -11.76 5.28
C PRO A 217 -0.62 -10.67 6.29
N PRO A 218 -0.11 -11.03 7.48
CA PRO A 218 0.17 -10.07 8.54
C PRO A 218 1.21 -9.00 8.12
N THR A 219 2.45 -9.40 7.97
CA THR A 219 3.58 -8.51 7.60
C THR A 219 4.58 -9.28 6.74
N GLU A 220 5.39 -8.59 5.93
CA GLU A 220 6.49 -9.22 5.17
C GLU A 220 7.67 -9.60 6.08
N ARG A 221 7.82 -8.87 7.18
CA ARG A 221 8.87 -9.09 8.16
C ARG A 221 8.25 -9.52 9.48
N PRO A 222 8.93 -10.34 10.28
CA PRO A 222 8.47 -10.65 11.62
C PRO A 222 8.24 -9.37 12.42
N VAL A 223 7.13 -9.32 13.13
CA VAL A 223 6.87 -8.25 14.09
C VAL A 223 7.96 -8.32 15.17
N ALA A 224 8.59 -7.17 15.46
CA ALA A 224 9.61 -7.12 16.49
C ALA A 224 9.04 -7.42 17.88
N GLU A 225 9.88 -7.89 18.77
CA GLU A 225 9.54 -7.91 20.18
C GLU A 225 9.20 -6.49 20.66
N PRO A 226 8.09 -6.31 21.37
CA PRO A 226 7.62 -4.99 21.74
C PRO A 226 8.55 -4.34 22.77
N ASP A 227 8.79 -3.04 22.64
CA ASP A 227 9.40 -2.23 23.67
C ASP A 227 8.54 -2.29 24.94
N ARG A 228 9.15 -2.16 26.12
CA ARG A 228 8.46 -2.20 27.43
C ARG A 228 7.32 -1.19 27.51
N ARG A 229 7.46 -0.02 26.90
CA ARG A 229 6.44 1.03 26.83
C ARG A 229 5.18 0.60 26.07
N CYS A 230 5.28 -0.43 25.22
CA CYS A 230 4.18 -0.98 24.45
C CYS A 230 3.31 -1.98 25.23
N LEU A 231 3.76 -2.44 26.40
CA LEU A 231 3.12 -3.55 27.12
C LEU A 231 1.85 -3.16 27.90
N THR A 232 1.58 -1.86 28.04
CA THR A 232 0.44 -1.37 28.81
C THR A 232 -0.35 -0.32 28.05
N GLY A 233 -1.67 -0.39 28.16
CA GLY A 233 -2.60 0.53 27.51
C GLY A 233 -2.76 0.28 26.01
N ARG A 234 -3.17 1.31 25.29
CA ARG A 234 -3.43 1.28 23.83
C ARG A 234 -2.27 1.95 23.13
N VAL A 235 -1.57 1.20 22.27
CA VAL A 235 -0.26 1.62 21.76
C VAL A 235 -0.07 1.25 20.28
N LEU A 236 0.37 2.20 19.49
CA LEU A 236 1.00 1.97 18.20
C LEU A 236 2.49 1.69 18.46
N CYS A 237 2.87 0.41 18.52
CA CYS A 237 4.23 -0.05 18.79
C CYS A 237 4.99 -0.19 17.49
N ILE A 238 5.99 0.67 17.24
CA ILE A 238 6.61 0.84 15.93
C ILE A 238 8.11 0.58 16.03
N SER A 239 8.55 -0.52 15.45
CA SER A 239 9.98 -0.86 15.36
C SER A 239 10.57 -0.40 14.04
N LYS A 240 11.60 0.44 14.11
CA LYS A 240 12.38 0.87 12.93
C LYS A 240 13.24 -0.27 12.40
N LYS A 241 13.73 -1.15 13.25
CA LYS A 241 14.56 -2.31 12.88
C LYS A 241 13.78 -3.31 12.02
N SER A 242 12.60 -3.73 12.45
CA SER A 242 11.78 -4.67 11.70
C SER A 242 10.96 -4.00 10.59
N ARG A 243 10.79 -2.66 10.65
CA ARG A 243 9.90 -1.89 9.77
C ARG A 243 8.45 -2.37 9.88
N THR A 244 8.00 -2.61 11.12
CA THR A 244 6.65 -3.03 11.42
C THR A 244 6.00 -2.13 12.46
N LEU A 245 4.71 -1.95 12.33
CA LEU A 245 3.83 -1.36 13.33
C LEU A 245 2.93 -2.46 13.86
N ALA A 246 2.88 -2.64 15.17
CA ALA A 246 1.90 -3.46 15.87
C ALA A 246 0.93 -2.54 16.63
N TRP A 247 -0.36 -2.65 16.35
CA TRP A 247 -1.40 -2.08 17.19
C TRP A 247 -1.62 -3.00 18.37
N MET A 248 -1.41 -2.51 19.56
CA MET A 248 -1.42 -3.30 20.79
C MET A 248 -2.39 -2.74 21.82
N ILE A 249 -3.02 -3.63 22.58
CA ILE A 249 -3.85 -3.32 23.73
C ILE A 249 -3.39 -4.20 24.88
N ASP A 250 -2.90 -3.58 25.96
CA ASP A 250 -2.41 -4.25 27.17
C ASP A 250 -1.45 -5.42 26.84
N GLY A 251 -0.44 -5.14 26.03
CA GLY A 251 0.60 -6.09 25.62
C GLY A 251 0.18 -7.12 24.57
N ARG A 252 -1.07 -7.10 24.11
CA ARG A 252 -1.56 -8.02 23.06
C ARG A 252 -1.56 -7.35 21.71
N VAL A 253 -1.00 -8.00 20.71
CA VAL A 253 -1.08 -7.55 19.31
C VAL A 253 -2.49 -7.80 18.78
N VAL A 254 -3.15 -6.72 18.37
CA VAL A 254 -4.48 -6.73 17.74
C VAL A 254 -4.35 -6.80 16.23
N SER A 255 -3.44 -6.02 15.66
CA SER A 255 -3.12 -6.05 14.23
C SER A 255 -1.67 -5.61 13.99
N ALA A 256 -1.13 -5.99 12.84
CA ALA A 256 0.22 -5.60 12.46
C ALA A 256 0.28 -5.25 10.97
N MET A 257 1.21 -4.34 10.63
CA MET A 257 1.39 -3.86 9.26
C MET A 257 2.82 -3.43 8.99
N ASP A 258 3.22 -3.53 7.72
CA ASP A 258 4.51 -3.06 7.25
C ASP A 258 4.54 -1.54 7.20
N VAL A 259 5.66 -0.93 7.63
CA VAL A 259 5.86 0.51 7.61
C VAL A 259 7.17 0.92 6.97
N ARG A 260 7.21 2.17 6.47
CA ARG A 260 8.40 2.84 5.95
C ARG A 260 8.54 4.20 6.64
N PHE A 261 9.76 4.64 6.83
CA PHE A 261 10.12 5.81 7.62
C PHE A 261 10.67 6.96 6.78
N GLY A 262 10.98 8.05 7.46
CA GLY A 262 11.69 9.19 6.90
C GLY A 262 13.10 8.85 6.46
N SER A 263 13.64 9.71 5.57
CA SER A 263 15.04 9.65 5.14
C SER A 263 16.00 10.06 6.27
N GLU A 264 17.30 9.95 6.03
CA GLU A 264 18.32 10.48 6.93
C GLU A 264 18.23 12.01 7.14
N TYR A 265 17.74 12.75 6.12
CA TYR A 265 17.57 14.20 6.19
C TYR A 265 16.27 14.63 6.91
N THR A 266 15.29 13.78 6.91
CA THR A 266 13.99 14.00 7.54
C THR A 266 13.58 12.77 8.37
N PRO A 267 14.33 12.44 9.44
CA PRO A 267 14.13 11.20 10.15
C PRO A 267 12.79 11.17 10.89
N THR A 268 12.19 9.99 10.95
CA THR A 268 11.08 9.74 11.87
C THR A 268 11.60 9.79 13.30
N ARG A 269 10.97 10.66 14.13
CA ARG A 269 11.35 10.84 15.54
C ARG A 269 11.08 9.57 16.33
N GLU A 270 12.01 9.24 17.21
CA GLU A 270 11.90 8.13 18.15
C GLU A 270 11.44 8.65 19.51
N GLY A 271 10.82 7.77 20.28
CA GLY A 271 10.32 8.11 21.59
C GLY A 271 8.90 7.62 21.83
N GLU A 272 8.25 8.22 22.82
CA GLU A 272 6.86 8.02 23.17
C GLU A 272 6.08 9.33 22.94
N PHE A 273 4.97 9.24 22.24
CA PHE A 273 4.15 10.37 21.86
C PHE A 273 2.67 10.01 22.03
N PRO A 274 1.79 10.97 22.29
CA PRO A 274 0.35 10.76 22.11
C PRO A 274 -0.07 10.97 20.66
N VAL A 275 -1.10 10.25 20.19
CA VAL A 275 -1.86 10.71 19.03
C VAL A 275 -2.63 11.95 19.42
N PHE A 276 -2.27 13.11 18.91
CA PHE A 276 -2.90 14.36 19.28
C PHE A 276 -3.98 14.85 18.30
N TRP A 277 -3.91 14.37 17.05
CA TRP A 277 -4.87 14.72 16.01
C TRP A 277 -5.02 13.60 14.99
N LYS A 278 -6.26 13.46 14.47
CA LYS A 278 -6.62 12.49 13.45
C LYS A 278 -7.30 13.20 12.27
N SER A 279 -6.92 12.85 11.04
CA SER A 279 -7.57 13.36 9.84
C SER A 279 -7.69 12.24 8.79
N ARG A 280 -8.93 11.98 8.31
CA ARG A 280 -9.20 10.87 7.39
C ARG A 280 -8.64 11.14 5.99
N ASP A 281 -8.84 12.36 5.49
CA ASP A 281 -8.52 12.75 4.11
C ASP A 281 -7.54 13.94 4.10
N HIS A 282 -6.46 13.82 4.90
CA HIS A 282 -5.48 14.88 5.04
C HIS A 282 -4.63 15.01 3.78
N VAL A 283 -4.33 16.25 3.39
CA VAL A 283 -3.32 16.61 2.40
C VAL A 283 -2.28 17.48 3.08
N SER A 284 -1.01 17.13 2.94
CA SER A 284 0.10 17.92 3.48
C SER A 284 0.17 19.27 2.78
N THR A 285 0.06 20.35 3.53
CA THR A 285 0.22 21.72 2.99
C THR A 285 1.67 22.04 2.64
N LEU A 286 2.64 21.32 3.22
CA LEU A 286 4.06 21.53 2.97
C LEU A 286 4.56 20.79 1.72
N TYR A 287 4.01 19.61 1.44
CA TYR A 287 4.49 18.73 0.37
C TYR A 287 3.43 18.47 -0.72
N ASP A 288 2.24 19.04 -0.57
CA ASP A 288 1.08 18.83 -1.45
C ASP A 288 0.83 17.34 -1.77
N THR A 289 0.99 16.49 -0.75
CA THR A 289 0.83 15.03 -0.87
C THR A 289 -0.31 14.52 -0.01
N PRO A 290 -1.17 13.63 -0.55
CA PRO A 290 -2.22 12.99 0.22
C PRO A 290 -1.65 12.13 1.36
N MET A 291 -2.24 12.27 2.54
CA MET A 291 -1.93 11.50 3.74
C MET A 291 -3.22 10.87 4.32
N PRO A 292 -3.90 9.98 3.60
CA PRO A 292 -5.15 9.39 4.07
C PRO A 292 -4.97 8.64 5.37
N TYR A 293 -5.96 8.73 6.25
CA TYR A 293 -5.97 8.09 7.57
C TYR A 293 -4.82 8.54 8.48
N ALA A 294 -4.51 9.83 8.46
CA ALA A 294 -3.40 10.39 9.24
C ALA A 294 -3.69 10.41 10.74
N LEU A 295 -2.75 9.84 11.51
CA LEU A 295 -2.69 9.83 12.97
C LEU A 295 -1.44 10.61 13.36
N PHE A 296 -1.60 11.88 13.70
CA PHE A 296 -0.50 12.77 14.04
C PHE A 296 0.00 12.55 15.46
N PHE A 297 1.32 12.40 15.61
CA PHE A 297 1.95 12.10 16.91
C PHE A 297 3.06 13.08 17.31
N SER A 298 3.76 13.72 16.35
CA SER A 298 4.87 14.63 16.67
C SER A 298 5.05 15.71 15.61
N GLY A 299 4.62 16.93 15.91
CA GLY A 299 4.62 18.02 14.94
C GLY A 299 3.82 17.64 13.69
N GLY A 300 4.42 17.73 12.50
CA GLY A 300 3.80 17.29 11.25
C GLY A 300 3.96 15.80 10.94
N GLN A 301 4.57 14.98 11.80
CA GLN A 301 4.76 13.56 11.58
C GLN A 301 3.53 12.76 11.99
N ALA A 302 3.09 11.86 11.12
CA ALA A 302 1.91 11.03 11.31
C ALA A 302 2.14 9.59 10.84
N VAL A 303 1.37 8.66 11.37
CA VAL A 303 1.13 7.36 10.73
C VAL A 303 0.02 7.56 9.70
N HIS A 304 0.23 7.20 8.43
CA HIS A 304 -0.78 7.36 7.38
C HIS A 304 -0.58 6.39 6.21
N TYR A 305 -1.59 6.22 5.37
CA TYR A 305 -1.45 5.51 4.11
C TYR A 305 -0.51 6.25 3.15
N SER A 306 0.33 5.49 2.45
CA SER A 306 1.17 6.02 1.37
C SER A 306 1.00 5.18 0.11
N ALA A 307 0.42 5.78 -0.94
CA ALA A 307 0.30 5.17 -2.25
C ALA A 307 1.67 4.89 -2.87
N ASP A 308 2.66 5.77 -2.63
CA ASP A 308 4.03 5.56 -3.06
C ASP A 308 4.67 4.32 -2.42
N PHE A 309 4.47 4.11 -1.11
CA PHE A 309 4.95 2.89 -0.46
C PHE A 309 4.22 1.64 -0.96
N ALA A 310 2.92 1.74 -1.24
CA ALA A 310 2.16 0.64 -1.84
C ALA A 310 2.63 0.31 -3.27
N ALA A 311 2.97 1.34 -4.06
CA ALA A 311 3.41 1.20 -5.45
C ALA A 311 4.84 0.65 -5.58
N ASN A 312 5.77 1.22 -4.82
CA ASN A 312 7.22 1.07 -5.01
C ASN A 312 7.89 0.24 -3.90
N GLY A 313 7.13 -0.19 -2.88
CA GLY A 313 7.66 -0.93 -1.75
C GLY A 313 8.65 -0.09 -0.92
N TYR A 314 9.71 -0.73 -0.44
CA TYR A 314 10.70 -0.08 0.44
C TYR A 314 11.70 0.84 -0.29
N GLY A 315 11.58 1.01 -1.59
CA GLY A 315 12.28 2.06 -2.33
C GLY A 315 11.77 3.44 -1.89
N GLY A 316 12.68 4.42 -1.76
CA GLY A 316 12.35 5.76 -1.28
C GLY A 316 12.12 5.87 0.23
N ALA A 317 11.66 7.02 0.68
CA ALA A 317 11.44 7.35 2.07
C ALA A 317 10.30 8.37 2.23
N SER A 318 9.83 8.61 3.46
CA SER A 318 8.95 9.73 3.77
C SER A 318 9.75 10.97 4.21
N HIS A 319 9.04 12.07 4.48
CA HIS A 319 9.61 13.27 5.11
C HIS A 319 9.43 13.23 6.64
N GLY A 320 9.58 12.06 7.24
CA GLY A 320 9.49 11.85 8.68
C GLY A 320 8.24 11.10 9.15
N CYS A 321 7.24 10.95 8.31
CA CYS A 321 6.05 10.17 8.64
C CYS A 321 6.33 8.65 8.69
N VAL A 322 5.46 7.93 9.37
CA VAL A 322 5.38 6.48 9.33
C VAL A 322 4.38 6.10 8.23
N ASN A 323 4.90 5.75 7.06
CA ASN A 323 4.08 5.34 5.93
C ASN A 323 3.58 3.90 6.10
N VAL A 324 2.31 3.66 5.86
CA VAL A 324 1.68 2.33 5.75
C VAL A 324 1.31 2.07 4.30
N ARG A 325 1.58 0.89 3.78
CA ARG A 325 1.29 0.56 2.38
C ARG A 325 -0.06 -0.13 2.16
N ASP A 326 -0.63 -0.75 3.18
CA ASP A 326 -1.94 -1.39 3.12
C ASP A 326 -3.03 -0.43 3.57
N LYS A 327 -3.79 0.07 2.59
CA LYS A 327 -4.85 1.07 2.80
C LYS A 327 -5.96 0.54 3.71
N ALA A 328 -6.33 -0.74 3.57
CA ALA A 328 -7.38 -1.35 4.38
C ALA A 328 -6.95 -1.50 5.85
N LYS A 329 -5.69 -1.93 6.07
CA LYS A 329 -5.15 -2.06 7.44
C LYS A 329 -5.05 -0.73 8.17
N VAL A 330 -4.54 0.31 7.52
CA VAL A 330 -4.44 1.62 8.17
C VAL A 330 -5.81 2.27 8.36
N ALA A 331 -6.78 2.03 7.47
CA ALA A 331 -8.16 2.48 7.65
C ALA A 331 -8.78 1.85 8.90
N ALA A 332 -8.65 0.52 9.05
CA ALA A 332 -9.12 -0.21 10.23
C ALA A 332 -8.40 0.24 11.52
N LEU A 333 -7.10 0.54 11.44
CA LEU A 333 -6.34 1.12 12.55
C LEU A 333 -6.87 2.52 12.92
N PHE A 334 -7.09 3.37 11.91
CA PHE A 334 -7.59 4.72 12.10
C PHE A 334 -8.94 4.73 12.82
N ASP A 335 -9.85 3.81 12.52
CA ASP A 335 -11.15 3.72 13.15
C ASP A 335 -11.06 3.31 14.64
N GLN A 336 -10.06 2.54 15.01
CA GLN A 336 -9.83 2.06 16.37
C GLN A 336 -9.07 3.05 17.24
N VAL A 337 -8.06 3.73 16.69
CA VAL A 337 -7.18 4.65 17.43
C VAL A 337 -7.94 5.90 17.87
N LYS A 338 -7.67 6.38 19.08
CA LYS A 338 -8.22 7.60 19.67
C LYS A 338 -7.12 8.62 19.92
N ASN A 339 -7.49 9.90 20.02
CA ASN A 339 -6.58 10.92 20.54
C ASN A 339 -6.20 10.54 21.98
N GLY A 340 -4.91 10.66 22.32
CA GLY A 340 -4.34 10.21 23.58
C GLY A 340 -3.76 8.79 23.55
N ASP A 341 -4.08 7.93 22.55
CA ASP A 341 -3.42 6.63 22.41
C ASP A 341 -1.91 6.81 22.16
N LYS A 342 -1.10 5.93 22.73
CA LYS A 342 0.35 6.05 22.66
C LYS A 342 0.89 5.64 21.27
N VAL A 343 1.94 6.32 20.87
CA VAL A 343 2.81 5.96 19.74
C VAL A 343 4.21 5.78 20.29
N VAL A 344 4.75 4.58 20.25
CA VAL A 344 6.12 4.27 20.69
C VAL A 344 6.94 3.89 19.46
N ILE A 345 7.99 4.66 19.19
CA ILE A 345 8.89 4.43 18.05
C ILE A 345 10.29 4.15 18.58
N TYR A 346 10.88 3.01 18.16
CA TYR A 346 12.14 2.50 18.69
C TYR A 346 12.93 1.69 17.66
N TRP A 347 14.22 1.44 17.96
CA TRP A 347 15.12 0.57 17.19
C TRP A 347 15.08 -0.88 17.64
#